data_2f198cab66c414a3126e8a5bcffadfa0
#
_entry.id   2f198cab66c414a3126e8a5bcffadfa0
#
_cell.length_a   1.000
_cell.length_b   1.000
_cell.length_c   1.000
_cell.angle_alpha   90.00
_cell.angle_beta   90.00
_cell.angle_gamma   90.00
#
_symmetry.space_group_name_H-M   'P 1'
#
loop_
_entity.id
_entity.type
_entity.pdbx_description
1 polymer ?
#
loop_
_entity_poly.entity_id
_entity_poly.type
_entity_poly.pdbx_seq_one_letter_code
_entity_poly.pdbx_strand_id
1 'polypeptide(L)'
;MIVPGSPEDSAGLVDTLDSSSAVEKVTQNSSGGMWRVIDATPRAWLEGPGQPQLIPSGVIGAAGEITASEEPRTLVLSERLDSQWRADVGGTELEPVPVDDWAQGFVVPAGVEGHLVISREQPWLPLWKVLLYGVTGITALIAIPWRGRSRPGEDFHV
;
A
#
# COMPACT_ATOMS: atom_id res chain seq x y z
N MET A 1 16.65 -7.85 5.60
CA MET A 1 16.17 -8.49 6.85
C MET A 1 17.12 -8.16 7.98
N ILE A 2 16.62 -7.76 9.13
CA ILE A 2 17.40 -7.46 10.34
C ILE A 2 17.06 -8.52 11.37
N VAL A 3 18.09 -9.20 11.92
CA VAL A 3 17.93 -10.20 12.98
C VAL A 3 18.42 -9.57 14.28
N PRO A 4 17.53 -9.12 15.16
CA PRO A 4 17.87 -8.68 16.50
C PRO A 4 17.99 -9.91 17.44
N GLY A 5 18.88 -9.88 18.39
CA GLY A 5 18.99 -10.91 19.41
C GLY A 5 20.42 -11.15 19.88
N SER A 6 20.55 -11.92 20.96
CA SER A 6 21.88 -12.34 21.39
C SER A 6 22.51 -13.28 20.34
N PRO A 7 23.81 -13.24 20.15
CA PRO A 7 24.51 -14.08 19.15
C PRO A 7 24.22 -15.58 19.32
N GLU A 8 23.96 -16.03 20.53
CA GLU A 8 23.72 -17.47 20.82
C GLU A 8 22.32 -17.92 20.39
N ASP A 9 21.27 -17.09 20.59
CA ASP A 9 19.89 -17.44 20.23
C ASP A 9 19.64 -17.37 18.71
N SER A 10 20.46 -16.63 17.99
CA SER A 10 20.30 -16.39 16.54
C SER A 10 21.31 -17.16 15.69
N ALA A 11 22.23 -17.92 16.28
CA ALA A 11 23.31 -18.58 15.54
C ALA A 11 22.78 -19.50 14.42
N GLY A 12 21.77 -20.32 14.69
CA GLY A 12 21.18 -21.19 13.67
C GLY A 12 20.51 -20.45 12.53
N LEU A 13 19.87 -19.30 12.81
CA LEU A 13 19.27 -18.45 11.78
C LEU A 13 20.34 -17.73 10.95
N VAL A 14 21.41 -17.26 11.59
CA VAL A 14 22.56 -16.64 10.92
C VAL A 14 23.21 -17.63 9.97
N ASP A 15 23.47 -18.88 10.40
CA ASP A 15 24.05 -19.93 9.58
C ASP A 15 23.16 -20.28 8.37
N THR A 16 21.84 -20.37 8.61
CA THR A 16 20.86 -20.60 7.54
C THR A 16 20.87 -19.46 6.51
N LEU A 17 20.94 -18.20 6.96
CA LEU A 17 21.00 -17.05 6.06
C LEU A 17 22.32 -16.97 5.31
N ASP A 18 23.43 -17.26 5.98
CA ASP A 18 24.77 -17.25 5.37
C ASP A 18 24.96 -18.37 4.34
N SER A 19 24.26 -19.48 4.48
CA SER A 19 24.26 -20.59 3.52
C SER A 19 23.28 -20.39 2.36
N SER A 20 22.39 -19.42 2.44
CA SER A 20 21.37 -19.15 1.43
C SER A 20 21.92 -18.32 0.26
N SER A 21 21.73 -18.80 -0.97
CA SER A 21 22.05 -18.05 -2.18
C SER A 21 21.07 -16.89 -2.47
N ALA A 22 19.97 -16.81 -1.75
CA ALA A 22 18.94 -15.78 -1.95
C ALA A 22 19.22 -14.48 -1.19
N VAL A 23 20.23 -14.48 -0.30
CA VAL A 23 20.57 -13.29 0.50
C VAL A 23 22.08 -13.06 0.53
N GLU A 24 22.46 -11.81 0.60
CA GLU A 24 23.85 -11.37 0.77
C GLU A 24 24.01 -10.68 2.13
N LYS A 25 25.04 -11.09 2.88
CA LYS A 25 25.36 -10.45 4.15
C LYS A 25 25.87 -9.03 3.93
N VAL A 26 25.22 -8.03 4.50
CA VAL A 26 25.62 -6.63 4.44
C VAL A 26 26.53 -6.26 5.62
N THR A 27 26.13 -6.64 6.84
CA THR A 27 26.92 -6.40 8.05
C THR A 27 26.49 -7.33 9.18
N GLN A 28 27.40 -7.56 10.12
CA GLN A 28 27.14 -8.29 11.36
C GLN A 28 27.99 -7.69 12.47
N ASN A 29 27.38 -7.45 13.63
CA ASN A 29 28.05 -6.95 14.83
C ASN A 29 27.40 -7.54 16.09
N SER A 30 27.83 -7.10 17.27
CA SER A 30 27.28 -7.55 18.56
C SER A 30 25.80 -7.21 18.79
N SER A 31 25.24 -6.29 18.00
CA SER A 31 23.84 -5.87 18.10
C SER A 31 22.93 -6.60 17.11
N GLY A 32 23.49 -7.38 16.17
CA GLY A 32 22.73 -8.16 15.19
C GLY A 32 23.39 -8.25 13.83
N GLY A 33 22.70 -8.89 12.89
CA GLY A 33 23.12 -9.03 11.51
C GLY A 33 22.09 -8.45 10.53
N MET A 34 22.57 -7.99 9.39
CA MET A 34 21.73 -7.48 8.29
C MET A 34 22.10 -8.19 6.99
N TRP A 35 21.07 -8.71 6.33
CA TRP A 35 21.19 -9.36 5.02
C TRP A 35 20.29 -8.64 4.03
N ARG A 36 20.78 -8.52 2.81
CA ARG A 36 20.03 -8.01 1.67
C ARG A 36 19.55 -9.20 0.82
N VAL A 37 18.28 -9.21 0.43
CA VAL A 37 17.75 -10.18 -0.53
C VAL A 37 18.32 -9.86 -1.90
N ILE A 38 18.91 -10.88 -2.55
CA ILE A 38 19.42 -10.78 -3.91
C ILE A 38 18.26 -11.12 -4.85
N ASP A 39 18.18 -10.45 -5.99
CA ASP A 39 17.17 -10.68 -7.04
C ASP A 39 15.73 -10.68 -6.50
N ALA A 40 15.45 -9.76 -5.56
CA ALA A 40 14.10 -9.59 -5.06
C ALA A 40 13.13 -9.31 -6.21
N THR A 41 12.15 -10.19 -6.41
CA THR A 41 11.07 -9.97 -7.35
C THR A 41 10.34 -8.68 -6.97
N PRO A 42 10.14 -7.76 -7.91
CA PRO A 42 9.43 -6.53 -7.62
C PRO A 42 8.00 -6.84 -7.21
N ARG A 43 7.38 -5.94 -6.47
CA ARG A 43 5.98 -6.09 -6.06
C ARG A 43 5.02 -6.01 -7.25
N ALA A 44 5.37 -5.24 -8.27
CA ALA A 44 4.59 -5.13 -9.50
C ALA A 44 5.49 -5.13 -10.72
N TRP A 45 5.11 -5.88 -11.75
CA TRP A 45 5.80 -5.92 -13.02
C TRP A 45 4.83 -6.24 -14.16
N LEU A 46 5.24 -5.85 -15.36
CA LEU A 46 4.51 -6.11 -16.59
C LEU A 46 5.19 -7.23 -17.35
N GLU A 47 4.50 -8.35 -17.50
CA GLU A 47 4.92 -9.49 -18.31
C GLU A 47 4.44 -9.36 -19.74
N GLY A 48 5.28 -9.74 -20.70
CA GLY A 48 4.98 -9.71 -22.11
C GLY A 48 6.18 -10.14 -22.95
N PRO A 49 6.16 -9.88 -24.26
CA PRO A 49 7.27 -10.15 -25.13
C PRO A 49 8.53 -9.41 -24.64
N GLY A 50 9.62 -10.14 -24.40
CA GLY A 50 10.89 -9.58 -23.94
C GLY A 50 11.10 -9.65 -22.44
N GLN A 51 11.90 -8.70 -21.90
CA GLN A 51 12.18 -8.65 -20.47
C GLN A 51 11.00 -8.01 -19.72
N PRO A 52 10.67 -8.53 -18.52
CA PRO A 52 9.63 -7.92 -17.69
C PRO A 52 9.95 -6.46 -17.36
N GLN A 53 8.99 -5.59 -17.51
CA GLN A 53 9.12 -4.19 -17.09
C GLN A 53 8.74 -4.06 -15.61
N LEU A 54 9.69 -3.62 -14.78
CA LEU A 54 9.44 -3.39 -13.35
C LEU A 54 8.63 -2.11 -13.15
N ILE A 55 7.58 -2.18 -12.33
CA ILE A 55 6.74 -1.02 -12.00
C ILE A 55 7.09 -0.54 -10.59
N PRO A 56 7.49 0.72 -10.42
CA PRO A 56 7.76 1.29 -9.12
C PRO A 56 6.58 1.13 -8.17
N SER A 57 6.81 0.58 -6.99
CA SER A 57 5.76 0.22 -6.06
C SER A 57 5.95 0.92 -4.72
N GLY A 58 4.88 1.52 -4.22
CA GLY A 58 4.79 2.07 -2.87
C GLY A 58 4.13 1.08 -1.89
N VAL A 59 3.80 1.57 -0.70
CA VAL A 59 3.17 0.75 0.35
C VAL A 59 1.76 0.30 -0.03
N ILE A 60 0.99 1.15 -0.69
CA ILE A 60 -0.45 0.96 -0.95
C ILE A 60 -0.80 0.79 -2.43
N GLY A 61 0.18 0.77 -3.31
CA GLY A 61 -0.06 0.64 -4.75
C GLY A 61 1.23 0.69 -5.55
N ALA A 62 1.09 0.76 -6.87
CA ALA A 62 2.21 0.92 -7.79
C ALA A 62 1.81 1.91 -8.90
N ALA A 63 2.78 2.64 -9.44
CA ALA A 63 2.54 3.54 -10.56
C ALA A 63 3.81 3.67 -11.41
N GLY A 64 3.62 3.86 -12.71
CA GLY A 64 4.73 4.03 -13.65
C GLY A 64 4.24 4.26 -15.06
N GLU A 65 5.15 4.64 -15.95
CA GLU A 65 4.85 4.77 -17.37
C GLU A 65 5.03 3.42 -18.06
N ILE A 66 4.07 3.07 -18.90
CA ILE A 66 4.16 1.91 -19.78
C ILE A 66 4.09 2.34 -21.23
N THR A 67 4.86 1.63 -22.08
CA THR A 67 4.86 1.84 -23.53
C THR A 67 3.90 0.88 -24.22
N ALA A 68 3.38 1.24 -25.37
CA ALA A 68 2.56 0.36 -26.18
C ALA A 68 3.32 -0.92 -26.57
N SER A 69 2.57 -2.01 -26.70
CA SER A 69 3.05 -3.30 -27.22
C SER A 69 2.10 -3.78 -28.31
N GLU A 70 2.62 -4.48 -29.29
CA GLU A 70 1.81 -5.11 -30.35
C GLU A 70 0.98 -6.30 -29.83
N GLU A 71 1.42 -6.91 -28.73
CA GLU A 71 0.73 -8.02 -28.08
C GLU A 71 0.17 -7.60 -26.70
N PRO A 72 -0.93 -8.23 -26.25
CA PRO A 72 -1.42 -8.03 -24.88
C PRO A 72 -0.36 -8.47 -23.87
N ARG A 73 -0.30 -7.79 -22.75
CA ARG A 73 0.61 -8.07 -21.64
C ARG A 73 -0.17 -8.30 -20.36
N THR A 74 0.46 -8.96 -19.39
CA THR A 74 -0.11 -9.18 -18.07
C THR A 74 0.65 -8.32 -17.06
N LEU A 75 -0.07 -7.42 -16.42
CA LEU A 75 0.43 -6.71 -15.24
C LEU A 75 0.24 -7.63 -14.04
N VAL A 76 1.33 -7.97 -13.36
CA VAL A 76 1.33 -8.83 -12.18
C VAL A 76 1.59 -7.99 -10.94
N LEU A 77 0.78 -8.20 -9.92
CA LEU A 77 0.95 -7.62 -8.59
C LEU A 77 1.16 -8.77 -7.60
N SER A 78 2.31 -8.80 -6.91
CA SER A 78 2.64 -9.79 -5.87
C SER A 78 1.81 -9.63 -4.60
N GLU A 79 0.50 -9.59 -4.79
CA GLU A 79 -0.50 -9.48 -3.72
C GLU A 79 -1.57 -10.55 -3.96
N ARG A 80 -2.17 -10.99 -2.87
CA ARG A 80 -3.26 -11.95 -2.94
C ARG A 80 -4.41 -11.40 -3.78
N LEU A 81 -5.02 -12.29 -4.57
CA LEU A 81 -6.21 -11.99 -5.34
C LEU A 81 -7.29 -11.37 -4.45
N ASP A 82 -7.71 -10.15 -4.78
CA ASP A 82 -8.72 -9.39 -4.04
C ASP A 82 -9.48 -8.47 -5.02
N SER A 83 -10.79 -8.55 -4.99
CA SER A 83 -11.67 -7.75 -5.84
C SER A 83 -11.61 -6.24 -5.58
N GLN A 84 -10.88 -5.79 -4.56
CA GLN A 84 -10.66 -4.38 -4.26
C GLN A 84 -9.46 -3.78 -5.02
N TRP A 85 -8.61 -4.60 -5.64
CA TRP A 85 -7.55 -4.10 -6.49
C TRP A 85 -8.08 -3.57 -7.80
N ARG A 86 -7.62 -2.38 -8.19
CA ARG A 86 -7.89 -1.73 -9.48
C ARG A 86 -6.58 -1.32 -10.11
N ALA A 87 -6.56 -1.44 -11.43
CA ALA A 87 -5.48 -0.88 -12.24
C ALA A 87 -6.08 -0.11 -13.40
N ASP A 88 -5.48 1.00 -13.73
CA ASP A 88 -5.85 1.80 -14.91
C ASP A 88 -4.60 2.28 -15.65
N VAL A 89 -4.75 2.53 -16.96
CA VAL A 89 -3.73 3.16 -17.79
C VAL A 89 -4.39 4.34 -18.49
N GLY A 90 -3.91 5.55 -18.18
CA GLY A 90 -4.45 6.77 -18.78
C GLY A 90 -5.94 6.98 -18.52
N GLY A 91 -6.47 6.46 -17.39
CA GLY A 91 -7.89 6.52 -17.03
C GLY A 91 -8.75 5.39 -17.63
N THR A 92 -8.14 4.41 -18.31
CA THR A 92 -8.83 3.20 -18.79
C THR A 92 -8.61 2.06 -17.80
N GLU A 93 -9.69 1.58 -17.18
CA GLU A 93 -9.64 0.48 -16.22
C GLU A 93 -9.25 -0.83 -16.91
N LEU A 94 -8.34 -1.59 -16.29
CA LEU A 94 -7.86 -2.88 -16.77
C LEU A 94 -8.68 -4.02 -16.17
N GLU A 95 -8.87 -5.09 -16.95
CA GLU A 95 -9.58 -6.29 -16.51
C GLU A 95 -8.72 -7.09 -15.52
N PRO A 96 -9.21 -7.40 -14.30
CA PRO A 96 -8.51 -8.22 -13.34
C PRO A 96 -8.51 -9.69 -13.74
N VAL A 97 -7.37 -10.36 -13.57
CA VAL A 97 -7.19 -11.78 -13.83
C VAL A 97 -6.36 -12.44 -12.72
N PRO A 98 -6.61 -13.71 -12.39
CA PRO A 98 -5.73 -14.44 -11.50
C PRO A 98 -4.42 -14.80 -12.22
N VAL A 99 -3.30 -14.70 -11.50
CA VAL A 99 -1.99 -15.18 -11.94
C VAL A 99 -1.53 -16.27 -10.96
N ASP A 100 -1.13 -17.42 -11.48
CA ASP A 100 -0.70 -18.58 -10.69
C ASP A 100 -1.66 -18.98 -9.55
N ASP A 101 -2.97 -18.79 -9.76
CA ASP A 101 -4.08 -19.09 -8.82
C ASP A 101 -4.05 -18.33 -7.49
N TRP A 102 -3.09 -17.43 -7.25
CA TRP A 102 -2.98 -16.71 -5.99
C TRP A 102 -2.73 -15.20 -6.13
N ALA A 103 -1.99 -14.79 -7.17
CA ALA A 103 -1.58 -13.39 -7.35
C ALA A 103 -2.60 -12.59 -8.15
N GLN A 104 -2.69 -11.31 -7.85
CA GLN A 104 -3.51 -10.37 -8.60
C GLN A 104 -2.82 -10.00 -9.90
N GLY A 105 -3.51 -10.19 -11.02
CA GLY A 105 -3.09 -9.70 -12.32
C GLY A 105 -4.12 -8.77 -12.96
N PHE A 106 -3.71 -8.11 -14.05
CA PHE A 106 -4.57 -7.31 -14.91
C PHE A 106 -4.12 -7.45 -16.36
N VAL A 107 -5.09 -7.55 -17.28
CA VAL A 107 -4.80 -7.60 -18.71
C VAL A 107 -4.55 -6.19 -19.24
N VAL A 108 -3.37 -5.96 -19.82
CA VAL A 108 -3.06 -4.74 -20.55
C VAL A 108 -3.23 -5.04 -22.04
N PRO A 109 -4.25 -4.50 -22.71
CA PRO A 109 -4.50 -4.75 -24.13
C PRO A 109 -3.34 -4.26 -25.02
N ALA A 110 -3.24 -4.83 -26.21
CA ALA A 110 -2.29 -4.37 -27.22
C ALA A 110 -2.55 -2.88 -27.56
N GLY A 111 -1.49 -2.13 -27.80
CA GLY A 111 -1.55 -0.71 -28.16
C GLY A 111 -1.82 0.25 -26.99
N VAL A 112 -2.03 -0.24 -25.78
CA VAL A 112 -2.24 0.60 -24.59
C VAL A 112 -0.90 1.09 -24.06
N GLU A 113 -0.81 2.42 -23.83
CA GLU A 113 0.34 3.11 -23.27
C GLU A 113 -0.07 4.26 -22.36
N GLY A 114 0.85 4.74 -21.53
CA GLY A 114 0.66 5.90 -20.66
C GLY A 114 0.90 5.61 -19.20
N HIS A 115 0.34 6.46 -18.35
CA HIS A 115 0.53 6.35 -16.91
C HIS A 115 -0.33 5.22 -16.32
N LEU A 116 0.33 4.17 -15.85
CA LEU A 116 -0.28 3.05 -15.13
C LEU A 116 -0.41 3.41 -13.66
N VAL A 117 -1.56 3.15 -13.07
CA VAL A 117 -1.82 3.28 -11.64
C VAL A 117 -2.47 1.99 -11.12
N ILE A 118 -1.90 1.40 -10.08
CA ILE A 118 -2.50 0.31 -9.33
C ILE A 118 -2.85 0.84 -7.96
N SER A 119 -4.11 0.69 -7.57
CA SER A 119 -4.61 1.15 -6.27
C SER A 119 -5.57 0.13 -5.66
N ARG A 120 -5.74 0.21 -4.35
CA ARG A 120 -6.74 -0.59 -3.65
C ARG A 120 -7.92 0.29 -3.25
N GLU A 121 -9.10 -0.07 -3.71
CA GLU A 121 -10.33 0.60 -3.30
C GLU A 121 -10.61 0.35 -1.81
N GLN A 122 -11.00 1.41 -1.13
CA GLN A 122 -11.43 1.35 0.28
C GLN A 122 -12.87 1.88 0.38
N PRO A 123 -13.88 1.01 0.19
CA PRO A 123 -15.28 1.44 0.07
C PRO A 123 -15.82 2.12 1.32
N TRP A 124 -15.23 1.87 2.49
CA TRP A 124 -15.64 2.50 3.77
C TRP A 124 -14.96 3.85 4.06
N LEU A 125 -13.94 4.22 3.29
CA LEU A 125 -13.23 5.48 3.52
C LEU A 125 -14.13 6.72 3.47
N PRO A 126 -15.06 6.86 2.50
CA PRO A 126 -16.00 7.99 2.48
C PRO A 126 -16.97 7.95 3.67
N LEU A 127 -17.46 6.77 4.08
CA LEU A 127 -18.35 6.63 5.22
C LEU A 127 -17.66 7.03 6.53
N TRP A 128 -16.41 6.60 6.72
CA TRP A 128 -15.60 6.97 7.88
C TRP A 128 -15.34 8.47 7.96
N LYS A 129 -15.07 9.12 6.83
CA LYS A 129 -14.92 10.58 6.75
C LYS A 129 -16.21 11.30 7.17
N VAL A 130 -17.37 10.87 6.67
CA VAL A 130 -18.68 11.44 7.06
C VAL A 130 -18.92 11.28 8.56
N LEU A 131 -18.65 10.10 9.12
CA LEU A 131 -18.76 9.86 10.55
C LEU A 131 -17.84 10.78 11.36
N LEU A 132 -16.58 10.89 10.97
CA LEU A 132 -15.60 11.75 11.64
C LEU A 132 -16.02 13.22 11.63
N TYR A 133 -16.43 13.75 10.48
CA TYR A 133 -16.92 15.12 10.37
C TYR A 133 -18.22 15.34 11.16
N GLY A 134 -19.12 14.36 11.17
CA GLY A 134 -20.35 14.38 11.96
C GLY A 134 -20.06 14.49 13.46
N VAL A 135 -19.21 13.63 13.99
CA VAL A 135 -18.80 13.65 15.39
C VAL A 135 -18.10 14.97 15.75
N THR A 136 -17.18 15.43 14.90
CA THR A 136 -16.49 16.70 15.13
C THR A 136 -17.45 17.88 15.15
N GLY A 137 -18.40 17.92 14.21
CA GLY A 137 -19.43 18.97 14.16
C GLY A 137 -20.33 19.00 15.39
N ILE A 138 -20.79 17.82 15.86
CA ILE A 138 -21.58 17.70 17.09
C ILE A 138 -20.78 18.17 18.31
N THR A 139 -19.52 17.76 18.42
CA THR A 139 -18.65 18.18 19.52
C THR A 139 -18.45 19.70 19.52
N ALA A 140 -18.22 20.29 18.35
CA ALA A 140 -18.08 21.74 18.21
C ALA A 140 -19.37 22.48 18.62
N LEU A 141 -20.56 21.96 18.26
CA LEU A 141 -21.86 22.53 18.64
C LEU A 141 -22.07 22.50 20.15
N ILE A 142 -21.71 21.40 20.81
CA ILE A 142 -21.84 21.28 22.29
C ILE A 142 -20.82 22.18 22.99
N ALA A 143 -19.66 22.42 22.40
CA ALA A 143 -18.62 23.29 22.96
C ALA A 143 -18.92 24.78 22.85
N ILE A 144 -19.95 25.19 22.11
CA ILE A 144 -20.41 26.60 22.08
C ILE A 144 -21.01 26.96 23.43
N PRO A 145 -20.43 27.91 24.20
CA PRO A 145 -21.00 28.31 25.49
C PRO A 145 -22.33 28.99 25.25
N TRP A 146 -23.39 28.36 25.69
CA TRP A 146 -24.73 28.99 25.74
C TRP A 146 -24.67 30.13 26.73
N ARG A 147 -24.61 31.37 26.23
CA ARG A 147 -24.74 32.54 27.09
C ARG A 147 -26.09 32.48 27.79
N GLY A 148 -26.05 32.09 29.05
CA GLY A 148 -27.22 32.19 29.92
C GLY A 148 -27.74 33.65 29.90
N ARG A 149 -29.01 33.82 29.58
CA ARG A 149 -29.69 35.12 29.77
C ARG A 149 -29.51 35.49 31.23
N SER A 150 -28.74 36.56 31.49
CA SER A 150 -28.73 37.21 32.81
C SER A 150 -30.16 37.64 33.13
N ARG A 151 -30.75 37.12 34.22
CA ARG A 151 -32.00 37.63 34.76
C ARG A 151 -31.76 39.09 35.19
N PRO A 152 -32.66 40.02 34.81
CA PRO A 152 -32.62 41.38 35.36
C PRO A 152 -32.78 41.28 36.88
N GLY A 153 -31.92 42.00 37.63
CA GLY A 153 -31.95 42.00 39.08
C GLY A 153 -33.26 42.54 39.59
N GLU A 154 -33.84 41.91 40.62
CA GLU A 154 -34.86 42.48 41.47
C GLU A 154 -34.18 43.56 42.31
N ASP A 155 -34.51 44.82 42.02
CA ASP A 155 -34.22 45.97 42.91
C ASP A 155 -35.00 45.86 44.19
N PHE A 156 -34.34 45.44 45.28
CA PHE A 156 -34.90 45.61 46.63
C PHE A 156 -34.70 47.06 47.04
N HIS A 157 -35.78 47.82 46.97
CA HIS A 157 -35.88 49.07 47.68
C HIS A 157 -36.27 48.81 49.17
N VAL A 158 -35.41 49.27 50.07
CA VAL A 158 -35.68 49.52 51.46
C VAL A 158 -35.84 51.02 51.69
#